data_90609e64f728228789ab6608c0156b89
#
_entry.id   90609e64f728228789ab6608c0156b89
#
_cell.length_a   1.000
_cell.length_b   1.000
_cell.length_c   1.000
_cell.angle_alpha   90.00
_cell.angle_beta   90.00
_cell.angle_gamma   90.00
#
_symmetry.space_group_name_H-M   'P 1'
#
loop_
_entity.id
_entity.type
_entity.pdbx_description
1 polymer ?
#
loop_
_entity_poly.entity_id
_entity_poly.type
_entity_poly.pdbx_seq_one_letter_code
_entity_poly.pdbx_strand_id
1 'polypeptide(L)'
;MARQKDPAVRTQLLERAARMLREREPITLRSLVEGTGVSTMAVYTYFGGMDGVWRALRQEGFTRLAARFETLTVPDDPVEDLVAGVAAYVVNALEHPDLYRVMFDATVELEDVEAAEATLQYLVRAARRCREAGRIREDLDPVLLANEVWTVSHGIVSLVVSRVTSRRTLASGIPLLTAVIVAAGDDPAACRRSVEAGWAALRPPQGRTAMASTSTT
;
A
#
# COMPACT_ATOMS: atom_id res chain seq x y z
N MET A 1 19.44 8.79 36.83
CA MET A 1 18.08 8.37 36.35
C MET A 1 18.03 8.50 34.85
N ALA A 2 17.88 7.42 34.12
CA ALA A 2 17.67 7.47 32.66
C ALA A 2 16.32 8.15 32.41
N ARG A 3 16.33 9.26 31.66
CA ARG A 3 15.10 9.99 31.28
C ARG A 3 14.26 9.02 30.45
N GLN A 4 13.06 8.70 30.93
CA GLN A 4 12.15 7.80 30.23
C GLN A 4 11.92 8.33 28.81
N LYS A 5 12.08 7.46 27.79
CA LYS A 5 11.89 7.84 26.39
C LYS A 5 10.42 8.22 26.19
N ASP A 6 10.16 9.44 25.75
CA ASP A 6 8.81 9.90 25.43
C ASP A 6 8.43 9.42 24.01
N PRO A 7 7.47 8.53 23.86
CA PRO A 7 7.05 8.01 22.55
C PRO A 7 6.56 9.13 21.60
N ALA A 8 6.02 10.23 22.14
CA ALA A 8 5.54 11.36 21.34
C ALA A 8 6.67 12.02 20.54
N VAL A 9 7.88 12.07 21.09
CA VAL A 9 9.05 12.61 20.37
C VAL A 9 9.42 11.74 19.17
N ARG A 10 9.39 10.39 19.31
CA ARG A 10 9.65 9.47 18.17
C ARG A 10 8.63 9.68 17.07
N THR A 11 7.34 9.72 17.42
CA THR A 11 6.24 9.94 16.47
C THR A 11 6.39 11.29 15.77
N GLN A 12 6.63 12.36 16.49
CA GLN A 12 6.83 13.71 15.95
C GLN A 12 7.97 13.75 14.90
N LEU A 13 9.10 13.13 15.21
CA LEU A 13 10.25 13.10 14.30
C LEU A 13 9.97 12.23 13.07
N LEU A 14 9.28 11.09 13.24
CA LEU A 14 8.91 10.22 12.13
C LEU A 14 7.90 10.87 11.18
N GLU A 15 6.87 11.53 11.73
CA GLU A 15 5.89 12.28 10.93
C GLU A 15 6.55 13.43 10.16
N ARG A 16 7.51 14.11 10.79
CA ARG A 16 8.29 15.16 10.13
C ARG A 16 9.13 14.56 9.00
N ALA A 17 9.85 13.47 9.23
CA ALA A 17 10.62 12.78 8.21
C ALA A 17 9.75 12.36 7.02
N ALA A 18 8.57 11.78 7.28
CA ALA A 18 7.61 11.39 6.25
C ALA A 18 7.06 12.60 5.47
N ARG A 19 6.87 13.75 6.12
CA ARG A 19 6.48 15.00 5.45
C ARG A 19 7.60 15.55 4.58
N MET A 20 8.84 15.64 5.10
CA MET A 20 10.00 16.09 4.34
C MET A 20 10.26 15.20 3.12
N LEU A 21 10.10 13.88 3.27
CA LEU A 21 10.19 12.92 2.18
C LEU A 21 9.16 13.24 1.07
N ARG A 22 7.91 13.52 1.43
CA ARG A 22 6.84 13.90 0.50
C ARG A 22 7.09 15.24 -0.18
N GLU A 23 7.64 16.21 0.55
CA GLU A 23 7.98 17.53 0.06
C GLU A 23 9.33 17.56 -0.69
N ARG A 24 10.05 16.42 -0.70
CA ARG A 24 11.37 16.23 -1.31
C ARG A 24 12.44 17.12 -0.71
N GLU A 25 12.29 17.41 0.56
CA GLU A 25 13.29 18.14 1.33
C GLU A 25 14.43 17.22 1.76
N PRO A 26 15.67 17.71 1.83
CA PRO A 26 16.79 16.93 2.33
C PRO A 26 16.59 16.52 3.78
N ILE A 27 16.55 15.22 4.06
CA ILE A 27 16.40 14.69 5.42
C ILE A 27 17.80 14.48 6.01
N THR A 28 18.18 15.38 6.90
CA THR A 28 19.44 15.37 7.65
C THR A 28 19.15 15.46 9.15
N LEU A 29 20.13 15.14 9.99
CA LEU A 29 20.00 15.30 11.45
C LEU A 29 19.51 16.71 11.84
N ARG A 30 20.07 17.73 11.20
CA ARG A 30 19.76 19.13 11.51
C ARG A 30 18.36 19.51 11.04
N SER A 31 18.04 19.25 9.77
CA SER A 31 16.74 19.60 9.20
C SER A 31 15.60 18.83 9.87
N LEU A 32 15.85 17.59 10.32
CA LEU A 32 14.84 16.77 10.99
C LEU A 32 14.41 17.34 12.35
N VAL A 33 15.32 17.97 13.11
CA VAL A 33 15.00 18.53 14.44
C VAL A 33 14.67 20.02 14.40
N GLU A 34 14.92 20.70 13.30
CA GLU A 34 14.68 22.15 13.17
C GLU A 34 13.21 22.49 13.44
N GLY A 35 12.97 23.45 14.35
CA GLY A 35 11.62 23.87 14.72
C GLY A 35 10.81 22.87 15.57
N THR A 36 11.37 21.73 15.96
CA THR A 36 10.66 20.68 16.75
C THR A 36 10.81 20.88 18.25
N GLY A 37 11.76 21.70 18.70
CA GLY A 37 12.09 21.86 20.12
C GLY A 37 12.95 20.72 20.70
N VAL A 38 13.34 19.72 19.89
CA VAL A 38 14.23 18.64 20.33
C VAL A 38 15.62 18.77 19.70
N SER A 39 16.63 18.20 20.38
CA SER A 39 18.02 18.24 19.90
C SER A 39 18.30 17.09 18.91
N THR A 40 19.40 17.21 18.13
CA THR A 40 19.90 16.12 17.26
C THR A 40 20.20 14.84 18.05
N MET A 41 20.52 14.95 19.35
CA MET A 41 20.72 13.80 20.23
C MET A 41 19.44 12.95 20.36
N ALA A 42 18.26 13.55 20.19
CA ALA A 42 17.01 12.79 20.19
C ALA A 42 16.97 11.79 19.03
N VAL A 43 17.49 12.15 17.84
CA VAL A 43 17.55 11.22 16.70
C VAL A 43 18.38 9.99 17.04
N TYR A 44 19.52 10.16 17.70
CA TYR A 44 20.32 9.03 18.17
C TYR A 44 19.61 8.22 19.25
N THR A 45 18.92 8.90 20.17
CA THR A 45 18.20 8.25 21.28
C THR A 45 17.05 7.36 20.78
N TYR A 46 16.28 7.83 19.78
CA TYR A 46 15.06 7.15 19.33
C TYR A 46 15.27 6.25 18.12
N PHE A 47 16.24 6.56 17.28
CA PHE A 47 16.47 5.84 16.00
C PHE A 47 17.87 5.26 15.86
N GLY A 48 18.82 5.61 16.74
CA GLY A 48 20.23 5.18 16.60
C GLY A 48 21.00 5.94 15.51
N GLY A 49 20.41 7.00 14.94
CA GLY A 49 20.98 7.82 13.87
C GLY A 49 20.10 7.88 12.63
N MET A 50 20.64 8.38 11.53
CA MET A 50 19.87 8.57 10.28
C MET A 50 19.43 7.26 9.65
N ASP A 51 20.26 6.21 9.68
CA ASP A 51 19.89 4.90 9.15
C ASP A 51 18.65 4.33 9.85
N GLY A 52 18.54 4.54 11.18
CA GLY A 52 17.35 4.19 11.93
C GLY A 52 16.12 5.02 11.56
N VAL A 53 16.29 6.28 11.15
CA VAL A 53 15.18 7.07 10.61
C VAL A 53 14.66 6.48 9.30
N TRP A 54 15.56 6.03 8.41
CA TRP A 54 15.17 5.39 7.16
C TRP A 54 14.49 4.04 7.40
N ARG A 55 14.99 3.22 8.35
CA ARG A 55 14.31 1.99 8.77
C ARG A 55 12.90 2.27 9.29
N ALA A 56 12.76 3.27 10.15
CA ALA A 56 11.46 3.66 10.68
C ALA A 56 10.50 4.18 9.59
N LEU A 57 10.99 4.92 8.59
CA LEU A 57 10.18 5.34 7.43
C LEU A 57 9.73 4.14 6.60
N ARG A 58 10.60 3.16 6.36
CA ARG A 58 10.26 1.92 5.67
C ARG A 58 9.18 1.16 6.41
N GLN A 59 9.34 0.99 7.71
CA GLN A 59 8.37 0.35 8.60
C GLN A 59 7.02 1.08 8.58
N GLU A 60 7.03 2.40 8.68
CA GLU A 60 5.82 3.24 8.64
C GLU A 60 5.03 3.03 7.34
N GLY A 61 5.70 2.84 6.21
CA GLY A 61 5.06 2.56 4.94
C GLY A 61 4.25 1.26 4.98
N PHE A 62 4.81 0.18 5.49
CA PHE A 62 4.10 -1.10 5.66
C PHE A 62 2.99 -1.02 6.71
N THR A 63 3.23 -0.34 7.83
CA THR A 63 2.22 -0.13 8.88
C THR A 63 0.99 0.60 8.34
N ARG A 64 1.17 1.65 7.54
CA ARG A 64 0.04 2.37 6.91
C ARG A 64 -0.70 1.50 5.91
N LEU A 65 0.02 0.70 5.12
CA LEU A 65 -0.61 -0.21 4.17
C LEU A 65 -1.41 -1.30 4.89
N ALA A 66 -0.88 -1.89 5.97
CA ALA A 66 -1.59 -2.86 6.79
C ALA A 66 -2.87 -2.26 7.39
N ALA A 67 -2.78 -1.06 7.99
CA ALA A 67 -3.93 -0.34 8.52
C ALA A 67 -4.99 -0.04 7.44
N ARG A 68 -4.57 0.27 6.20
CA ARG A 68 -5.49 0.45 5.08
C ARG A 68 -6.25 -0.84 4.77
N PHE A 69 -5.59 -1.97 4.77
CA PHE A 69 -6.25 -3.26 4.54
C PHE A 69 -7.30 -3.58 5.62
N GLU A 70 -7.06 -3.21 6.87
CA GLU A 70 -8.03 -3.39 7.96
C GLU A 70 -9.33 -2.57 7.75
N THR A 71 -9.28 -1.50 6.96
CA THR A 71 -10.47 -0.67 6.65
C THR A 71 -11.28 -1.19 5.46
N LEU A 72 -10.81 -2.21 4.75
CA LEU A 72 -11.52 -2.75 3.59
C LEU A 72 -12.73 -3.56 4.04
N THR A 73 -13.85 -3.32 3.38
CA THR A 73 -15.02 -4.21 3.47
C THR A 73 -14.72 -5.45 2.66
N VAL A 74 -14.85 -6.61 3.27
CA VAL A 74 -14.65 -7.90 2.61
C VAL A 74 -15.92 -8.26 1.82
N PRO A 75 -15.87 -8.30 0.47
CA PRO A 75 -17.02 -8.67 -0.35
C PRO A 75 -17.28 -10.19 -0.30
N ASP A 76 -18.47 -10.60 -0.70
CA ASP A 76 -18.83 -12.03 -0.79
C ASP A 76 -18.03 -12.74 -1.87
N ASP A 77 -17.77 -12.08 -3.00
CA ASP A 77 -16.95 -12.62 -4.09
C ASP A 77 -15.45 -12.58 -3.71
N PRO A 78 -14.81 -13.74 -3.54
CA PRO A 78 -13.41 -13.79 -3.09
C PRO A 78 -12.41 -13.30 -4.13
N VAL A 79 -12.74 -13.32 -5.43
CA VAL A 79 -11.88 -12.74 -6.47
C VAL A 79 -11.96 -11.21 -6.45
N GLU A 80 -13.15 -10.67 -6.20
CA GLU A 80 -13.33 -9.23 -5.96
C GLU A 80 -12.51 -8.78 -4.74
N ASP A 81 -12.56 -9.55 -3.62
CA ASP A 81 -11.78 -9.30 -2.40
C ASP A 81 -10.27 -9.26 -2.68
N LEU A 82 -9.76 -10.28 -3.38
CA LEU A 82 -8.35 -10.36 -3.77
C LEU A 82 -7.90 -9.13 -4.58
N VAL A 83 -8.72 -8.73 -5.54
CA VAL A 83 -8.43 -7.58 -6.40
C VAL A 83 -8.64 -6.25 -5.68
N ALA A 84 -9.60 -6.15 -4.76
CA ALA A 84 -9.79 -4.95 -3.91
C ALA A 84 -8.56 -4.71 -3.01
N GLY A 85 -7.96 -5.77 -2.45
CA GLY A 85 -6.70 -5.68 -1.72
C GLY A 85 -5.57 -5.14 -2.60
N VAL A 86 -5.43 -5.67 -3.81
CA VAL A 86 -4.45 -5.17 -4.78
C VAL A 86 -4.72 -3.71 -5.15
N ALA A 87 -5.98 -3.33 -5.38
CA ALA A 87 -6.36 -1.95 -5.68
C ALA A 87 -6.01 -1.00 -4.52
N ALA A 88 -6.26 -1.40 -3.27
CA ALA A 88 -5.90 -0.64 -2.08
C ALA A 88 -4.37 -0.43 -1.98
N TYR A 89 -3.59 -1.47 -2.29
CA TYR A 89 -2.13 -1.36 -2.40
C TYR A 89 -1.70 -0.33 -3.46
N VAL A 90 -2.28 -0.38 -4.65
CA VAL A 90 -1.99 0.57 -5.74
C VAL A 90 -2.37 2.00 -5.34
N VAL A 91 -3.55 2.19 -4.73
CA VAL A 91 -3.99 3.51 -4.22
C VAL A 91 -3.00 4.05 -3.19
N ASN A 92 -2.57 3.22 -2.23
CA ASN A 92 -1.58 3.61 -1.22
C ASN A 92 -0.26 4.10 -1.85
N ALA A 93 0.23 3.39 -2.86
CA ALA A 93 1.44 3.77 -3.59
C ALA A 93 1.29 5.10 -4.36
N LEU A 94 0.11 5.37 -4.92
CA LEU A 94 -0.18 6.59 -5.67
C LEU A 94 -0.39 7.82 -4.77
N GLU A 95 -0.93 7.60 -3.57
CA GLU A 95 -1.11 8.65 -2.56
C GLU A 95 0.21 9.00 -1.84
N HIS A 96 1.09 8.00 -1.66
CA HIS A 96 2.34 8.12 -0.94
C HIS A 96 3.55 7.63 -1.75
N PRO A 97 3.81 8.21 -2.95
CA PRO A 97 4.80 7.69 -3.90
C PRO A 97 6.24 7.68 -3.37
N ASP A 98 6.60 8.64 -2.54
CA ASP A 98 7.94 8.72 -2.00
C ASP A 98 8.15 7.71 -0.85
N LEU A 99 7.13 7.51 -0.01
CA LEU A 99 7.12 6.47 1.01
C LEU A 99 7.12 5.05 0.38
N TYR A 100 6.36 4.88 -0.71
CA TYR A 100 6.36 3.62 -1.48
C TYR A 100 7.77 3.25 -1.98
N ARG A 101 8.57 4.22 -2.44
CA ARG A 101 9.96 3.95 -2.85
C ARG A 101 10.82 3.46 -1.69
N VAL A 102 10.68 4.09 -0.51
CA VAL A 102 11.41 3.65 0.69
C VAL A 102 10.96 2.28 1.16
N MET A 103 9.68 1.92 1.06
CA MET A 103 9.17 0.58 1.41
C MET A 103 9.90 -0.53 0.66
N PHE A 104 10.20 -0.31 -0.62
CA PHE A 104 10.82 -1.30 -1.51
C PHE A 104 12.31 -1.05 -1.78
N ASP A 105 12.94 -0.16 -1.02
CA ASP A 105 14.40 0.00 -1.03
C ASP A 105 15.04 -1.13 -0.21
N ALA A 106 15.62 -2.10 -0.92
CA ALA A 106 16.26 -3.25 -0.30
C ALA A 106 17.55 -2.90 0.48
N THR A 107 18.10 -1.69 0.31
CA THR A 107 19.28 -1.22 1.05
C THR A 107 18.93 -0.77 2.47
N VAL A 108 17.66 -0.55 2.76
CA VAL A 108 17.15 -0.16 4.08
C VAL A 108 16.53 -1.38 4.75
N GLU A 109 17.02 -1.76 5.95
CA GLU A 109 16.42 -2.86 6.72
C GLU A 109 15.04 -2.50 7.28
N LEU A 110 14.18 -3.49 7.52
CA LEU A 110 12.95 -3.31 8.30
C LEU A 110 13.27 -3.30 9.80
N GLU A 111 12.52 -2.51 10.57
CA GLU A 111 12.58 -2.59 12.04
C GLU A 111 11.89 -3.87 12.52
N ASP A 112 10.79 -4.24 11.86
CA ASP A 112 9.98 -5.42 12.14
C ASP A 112 9.36 -5.95 10.84
N VAL A 113 9.43 -7.24 10.63
CA VAL A 113 8.89 -7.90 9.44
C VAL A 113 7.37 -8.12 9.50
N GLU A 114 6.78 -8.08 10.70
CA GLU A 114 5.35 -8.42 10.89
C GLU A 114 4.42 -7.56 10.01
N ALA A 115 4.64 -6.25 9.93
CA ALA A 115 3.78 -5.38 9.11
C ALA A 115 3.92 -5.66 7.61
N ALA A 116 5.12 -6.01 7.14
CA ALA A 116 5.34 -6.41 5.75
C ALA A 116 4.68 -7.76 5.46
N GLU A 117 4.81 -8.73 6.36
CA GLU A 117 4.15 -10.03 6.27
C GLU A 117 2.62 -9.89 6.31
N ALA A 118 2.08 -9.04 7.18
CA ALA A 118 0.65 -8.80 7.29
C ALA A 118 0.03 -8.32 5.97
N THR A 119 0.77 -7.52 5.18
CA THR A 119 0.29 -7.04 3.88
C THR A 119 0.16 -8.17 2.86
N LEU A 120 1.12 -9.10 2.81
CA LEU A 120 1.03 -10.28 1.95
C LEU A 120 -0.04 -11.25 2.45
N GLN A 121 -0.15 -11.42 3.78
CA GLN A 121 -1.15 -12.31 4.37
C GLN A 121 -2.59 -11.92 4.06
N TYR A 122 -2.88 -10.64 3.83
CA TYR A 122 -4.19 -10.23 3.34
C TYR A 122 -4.50 -10.90 1.99
N LEU A 123 -3.59 -10.80 1.02
CA LEU A 123 -3.77 -11.41 -0.31
C LEU A 123 -3.82 -12.94 -0.23
N VAL A 124 -3.01 -13.55 0.64
CA VAL A 124 -3.03 -15.01 0.86
C VAL A 124 -4.38 -15.47 1.41
N ARG A 125 -4.96 -14.73 2.36
CA ARG A 125 -6.30 -15.06 2.89
C ARG A 125 -7.38 -14.96 1.80
N ALA A 126 -7.35 -13.90 0.98
CA ALA A 126 -8.29 -13.74 -0.12
C ALA A 126 -8.11 -14.85 -1.18
N ALA A 127 -6.87 -15.23 -1.52
CA ALA A 127 -6.58 -16.33 -2.43
C ALA A 127 -7.05 -17.70 -1.87
N ARG A 128 -6.93 -17.93 -0.56
CA ARG A 128 -7.51 -19.13 0.10
C ARG A 128 -9.03 -19.16 -0.06
N ARG A 129 -9.71 -18.04 0.15
CA ARG A 129 -11.15 -17.93 -0.09
C ARG A 129 -11.52 -18.23 -1.54
N CYS A 130 -10.70 -17.80 -2.52
CA CYS A 130 -10.90 -18.14 -3.93
C CYS A 130 -10.86 -19.68 -4.13
N ARG A 131 -9.91 -20.37 -3.50
CA ARG A 131 -9.82 -21.83 -3.57
C ARG A 131 -11.00 -22.53 -2.87
N GLU A 132 -11.35 -22.12 -1.68
CA GLU A 132 -12.48 -22.64 -0.90
C GLU A 132 -13.82 -22.47 -1.62
N ALA A 133 -13.97 -21.40 -2.38
CA ALA A 133 -15.16 -21.13 -3.20
C ALA A 133 -15.13 -21.82 -4.58
N GLY A 134 -14.11 -22.64 -4.88
CA GLY A 134 -13.95 -23.31 -6.17
C GLY A 134 -13.69 -22.38 -7.35
N ARG A 135 -13.23 -21.14 -7.08
CA ARG A 135 -12.91 -20.15 -8.11
C ARG A 135 -11.52 -20.38 -8.74
N ILE A 136 -10.64 -21.09 -8.07
CA ILE A 136 -9.33 -21.51 -8.57
C ILE A 136 -9.14 -23.02 -8.34
N ARG A 137 -8.16 -23.60 -9.04
CA ARG A 137 -7.85 -25.01 -8.94
C ARG A 137 -7.50 -25.39 -7.48
N GLU A 138 -7.94 -26.56 -7.06
CA GLU A 138 -7.73 -27.10 -5.72
C GLU A 138 -6.24 -27.36 -5.42
N ASP A 139 -5.48 -27.77 -6.44
CA ASP A 139 -4.04 -28.05 -6.35
C ASP A 139 -3.15 -26.82 -6.35
N LEU A 140 -3.71 -25.63 -6.61
CA LEU A 140 -2.95 -24.37 -6.62
C LEU A 140 -2.67 -23.88 -5.20
N ASP A 141 -1.40 -23.57 -4.95
CA ASP A 141 -1.03 -22.90 -3.69
C ASP A 141 -1.54 -21.44 -3.66
N PRO A 142 -2.41 -21.08 -2.69
CA PRO A 142 -2.87 -19.70 -2.54
C PRO A 142 -1.76 -18.67 -2.33
N VAL A 143 -0.62 -19.07 -1.76
CA VAL A 143 0.55 -18.20 -1.59
C VAL A 143 1.13 -17.84 -2.96
N LEU A 144 1.19 -18.81 -3.88
CA LEU A 144 1.65 -18.57 -5.25
C LEU A 144 0.76 -17.54 -5.95
N LEU A 145 -0.57 -17.74 -5.93
CA LEU A 145 -1.51 -16.79 -6.53
C LEU A 145 -1.39 -15.38 -5.93
N ALA A 146 -1.29 -15.29 -4.59
CA ALA A 146 -1.09 -14.00 -3.90
C ALA A 146 0.17 -13.28 -4.39
N ASN A 147 1.28 -14.01 -4.53
CA ASN A 147 2.53 -13.47 -5.06
C ASN A 147 2.42 -13.05 -6.54
N GLU A 148 1.73 -13.82 -7.38
CA GLU A 148 1.53 -13.49 -8.80
C GLU A 148 0.72 -12.21 -8.97
N VAL A 149 -0.42 -12.07 -8.29
CA VAL A 149 -1.24 -10.85 -8.38
C VAL A 149 -0.53 -9.64 -7.78
N TRP A 150 0.23 -9.84 -6.69
CA TRP A 150 1.07 -8.79 -6.13
C TRP A 150 2.19 -8.37 -7.10
N THR A 151 2.90 -9.32 -7.71
CA THR A 151 3.99 -9.04 -8.65
C THR A 151 3.51 -8.23 -9.85
N VAL A 152 2.38 -8.61 -10.45
CA VAL A 152 1.77 -7.86 -11.55
C VAL A 152 1.45 -6.42 -11.12
N SER A 153 0.83 -6.27 -9.97
CA SER A 153 0.38 -4.97 -9.46
C SER A 153 1.55 -4.09 -9.05
N HIS A 154 2.56 -4.68 -8.41
CA HIS A 154 3.82 -4.01 -8.07
C HIS A 154 4.54 -3.52 -9.33
N GLY A 155 4.64 -4.34 -10.35
CA GLY A 155 5.24 -3.96 -11.64
C GLY A 155 4.54 -2.76 -12.26
N ILE A 156 3.21 -2.79 -12.34
CA ILE A 156 2.41 -1.70 -12.92
C ILE A 156 2.60 -0.39 -12.11
N VAL A 157 2.39 -0.45 -10.79
CA VAL A 157 2.42 0.76 -9.96
C VAL A 157 3.83 1.32 -9.81
N SER A 158 4.85 0.46 -9.76
CA SER A 158 6.25 0.86 -9.70
C SER A 158 6.65 1.70 -10.92
N LEU A 159 6.26 1.28 -12.13
CA LEU A 159 6.47 2.04 -13.35
C LEU A 159 5.79 3.41 -13.32
N VAL A 160 4.59 3.49 -12.77
CA VAL A 160 3.84 4.75 -12.63
C VAL A 160 4.45 5.67 -11.58
N VAL A 161 4.78 5.13 -10.39
CA VAL A 161 5.39 5.89 -9.28
C VAL A 161 6.78 6.40 -9.66
N SER A 162 7.55 5.61 -10.41
CA SER A 162 8.87 6.01 -10.93
C SER A 162 8.79 6.94 -12.14
N ARG A 163 7.58 7.27 -12.62
CA ARG A 163 7.32 8.13 -13.79
C ARG A 163 7.93 7.60 -15.10
N VAL A 164 8.21 6.30 -15.17
CA VAL A 164 8.62 5.63 -16.41
C VAL A 164 7.43 5.57 -17.38
N THR A 165 6.22 5.40 -16.84
CA THR A 165 4.98 5.43 -17.61
C THR A 165 3.96 6.39 -17.00
N SER A 166 2.89 6.69 -17.76
CA SER A 166 1.79 7.51 -17.26
C SER A 166 0.78 6.69 -16.43
N ARG A 167 -0.09 7.38 -15.69
CA ARG A 167 -1.20 6.73 -14.96
C ARG A 167 -2.14 5.91 -15.85
N ARG A 168 -2.13 6.11 -17.18
CA ARG A 168 -2.91 5.29 -18.12
C ARG A 168 -2.50 3.82 -18.07
N THR A 169 -1.27 3.51 -17.71
CA THR A 169 -0.77 2.13 -17.54
C THR A 169 -1.53 1.36 -16.47
N LEU A 170 -2.18 2.03 -15.50
CA LEU A 170 -3.04 1.37 -14.50
C LEU A 170 -4.23 0.63 -15.14
N ALA A 171 -4.66 1.05 -16.34
CA ALA A 171 -5.70 0.33 -17.09
C ALA A 171 -5.29 -1.11 -17.47
N SER A 172 -3.99 -1.41 -17.52
CA SER A 172 -3.47 -2.76 -17.77
C SER A 172 -3.71 -3.71 -16.59
N GLY A 173 -4.06 -3.20 -15.41
CA GLY A 173 -4.33 -4.02 -14.22
C GLY A 173 -5.48 -5.01 -14.46
N ILE A 174 -6.60 -4.55 -15.03
CA ILE A 174 -7.75 -5.42 -15.30
C ILE A 174 -7.39 -6.60 -16.22
N PRO A 175 -6.86 -6.43 -17.44
CA PRO A 175 -6.57 -7.56 -18.30
C PRO A 175 -5.46 -8.47 -17.76
N LEU A 176 -4.44 -7.92 -17.07
CA LEU A 176 -3.35 -8.72 -16.54
C LEU A 176 -3.79 -9.55 -15.33
N LEU A 177 -4.51 -8.98 -14.38
CA LEU A 177 -5.04 -9.71 -13.22
C LEU A 177 -6.06 -10.77 -13.68
N THR A 178 -6.93 -10.43 -14.65
CA THR A 178 -7.85 -11.42 -15.24
C THR A 178 -7.07 -12.59 -15.84
N ALA A 179 -6.01 -12.33 -16.58
CA ALA A 179 -5.20 -13.39 -17.19
C ALA A 179 -4.56 -14.32 -16.15
N VAL A 180 -4.01 -13.75 -15.07
CA VAL A 180 -3.41 -14.52 -13.95
C VAL A 180 -4.45 -15.39 -13.27
N ILE A 181 -5.61 -14.82 -12.90
CA ILE A 181 -6.63 -15.53 -12.13
C ILE A 181 -7.35 -16.58 -12.99
N VAL A 182 -7.57 -16.31 -14.29
CA VAL A 182 -8.08 -17.32 -15.24
C VAL A 182 -7.07 -18.48 -15.42
N ALA A 183 -5.77 -18.18 -15.50
CA ALA A 183 -4.74 -19.22 -15.53
C ALA A 183 -4.71 -20.04 -14.23
N ALA A 184 -5.11 -19.46 -13.09
CA ALA A 184 -5.31 -20.17 -11.84
C ALA A 184 -6.55 -21.07 -11.81
N GLY A 185 -7.46 -20.96 -12.80
CA GLY A 185 -8.60 -21.86 -13.00
C GLY A 185 -9.98 -21.22 -12.92
N ASP A 186 -10.09 -19.91 -12.74
CA ASP A 186 -11.39 -19.21 -12.70
C ASP A 186 -12.10 -19.19 -14.07
N ASP A 187 -13.43 -19.12 -14.05
CA ASP A 187 -14.22 -18.89 -15.27
C ASP A 187 -13.91 -17.50 -15.84
N PRO A 188 -13.56 -17.39 -17.14
CA PRO A 188 -13.13 -16.12 -17.72
C PRO A 188 -14.14 -14.98 -17.60
N ALA A 189 -15.45 -15.29 -17.72
CA ALA A 189 -16.50 -14.25 -17.68
C ALA A 189 -16.79 -13.82 -16.24
N ALA A 190 -16.82 -14.75 -15.29
CA ALA A 190 -16.97 -14.46 -13.87
C ALA A 190 -15.73 -13.69 -13.36
N CYS A 191 -14.52 -14.18 -13.65
CA CYS A 191 -13.27 -13.54 -13.30
C CYS A 191 -13.23 -12.07 -13.72
N ARG A 192 -13.53 -11.79 -14.98
CA ARG A 192 -13.51 -10.42 -15.48
C ARG A 192 -14.45 -9.49 -14.70
N ARG A 193 -15.67 -9.93 -14.41
CA ARG A 193 -16.62 -9.14 -13.60
C ARG A 193 -16.09 -8.83 -12.21
N SER A 194 -15.56 -9.86 -11.53
CA SER A 194 -14.98 -9.74 -10.19
C SER A 194 -13.77 -8.81 -10.17
N VAL A 195 -12.86 -8.94 -11.18
CA VAL A 195 -11.69 -8.07 -11.32
C VAL A 195 -12.10 -6.62 -11.59
N GLU A 196 -13.07 -6.39 -12.46
CA GLU A 196 -13.59 -5.03 -12.74
C GLU A 196 -14.21 -4.39 -11.49
N ALA A 197 -14.93 -5.17 -10.67
CA ALA A 197 -15.52 -4.71 -9.42
C ALA A 197 -14.45 -4.36 -8.36
N GLY A 198 -13.52 -5.26 -8.09
CA GLY A 198 -12.42 -5.02 -7.13
C GLY A 198 -11.51 -3.86 -7.56
N TRP A 199 -11.23 -3.75 -8.88
CA TRP A 199 -10.41 -2.66 -9.41
C TRP A 199 -11.11 -1.30 -9.42
N ALA A 200 -12.43 -1.26 -9.27
CA ALA A 200 -13.20 -0.02 -9.22
C ALA A 200 -12.81 0.89 -8.04
N ALA A 201 -12.22 0.35 -6.98
CA ALA A 201 -11.69 1.12 -5.85
C ALA A 201 -10.57 2.11 -6.26
N LEU A 202 -9.93 1.93 -7.42
CA LEU A 202 -8.97 2.88 -8.00
C LEU A 202 -9.62 4.12 -8.62
N ARG A 203 -10.94 4.10 -8.84
CA ARG A 203 -11.64 5.28 -9.35
C ARG A 203 -11.80 6.28 -8.21
N PRO A 204 -11.47 7.57 -8.41
CA PRO A 204 -11.83 8.58 -7.43
C PRO A 204 -13.35 8.52 -7.19
N PRO A 205 -13.83 8.77 -5.95
CA PRO A 205 -15.26 8.85 -5.70
C PRO A 205 -15.87 9.84 -6.69
N GLN A 206 -16.79 9.35 -7.52
CA GLN A 206 -17.53 10.22 -8.43
C GLN A 206 -18.27 11.22 -7.55
N GLY A 207 -17.87 12.49 -7.62
CA GLY A 207 -18.52 13.57 -6.90
C GLY A 207 -20.03 13.46 -7.15
N ARG A 208 -20.83 13.42 -6.07
CA ARG A 208 -22.26 13.61 -6.17
C ARG A 208 -22.45 14.92 -6.93
N THR A 209 -22.91 14.81 -8.15
CA THR A 209 -23.38 15.96 -8.92
C THR A 209 -24.46 16.62 -8.06
N ALA A 210 -24.12 17.76 -7.45
CA ALA A 210 -25.09 18.59 -6.79
C ALA A 210 -26.13 18.96 -7.87
N MET A 211 -27.30 18.35 -7.76
CA MET A 211 -28.49 18.83 -8.51
C MET A 211 -28.75 20.26 -8.05
N ALA A 212 -28.24 21.20 -8.82
CA ALA A 212 -28.67 22.58 -8.71
C ALA A 212 -30.13 22.60 -9.07
N SER A 213 -31.00 22.68 -8.06
CA SER A 213 -32.41 23.04 -8.20
C SER A 213 -32.49 24.49 -8.68
N THR A 214 -32.62 24.67 -9.97
CA THR A 214 -33.14 25.91 -10.53
C THR A 214 -34.61 26.01 -10.16
N SER A 215 -34.91 26.72 -9.07
CA SER A 215 -36.23 27.27 -8.83
C SER A 215 -36.33 28.58 -9.60
N THR A 216 -37.04 28.52 -10.69
CA THR A 216 -37.55 29.70 -11.37
C THR A 216 -38.78 30.22 -10.63
N THR A 217 -38.78 31.46 -10.26
CA THR A 217 -39.98 32.30 -10.16
C THR A 217 -39.63 33.68 -10.67
#